data_eb1dff65fe2bcb996295f457cc3c2053
#
_entry.id   eb1dff65fe2bcb996295f457cc3c2053
#
_cell.length_a   1.000
_cell.length_b   1.000
_cell.length_c   1.000
_cell.angle_alpha   90.00
_cell.angle_beta   90.00
_cell.angle_gamma   90.00
#
_symmetry.space_group_name_H-M   'P 1'
#
loop_
_entity.id
_entity.type
_entity.pdbx_description
1 polymer ?
#
loop_
_entity_poly.entity_id
_entity_poly.type
_entity_poly.pdbx_seq_one_letter_code
_entity_poly.pdbx_strand_id
1 'polypeptide(L)' 'MQATRLAIPDVVLIEPKVFGDARGFFFESFNQNAFNKATGLAVNFVQDNHSKSARNVLRGLHYQIQHPQGKLVRVAR' A
#
# COMPACT_ATOMS: atom_id res chain seq x y z
N MET A 1 -2.05 12.02 3.80
CA MET A 1 -1.23 10.89 3.29
C MET A 1 0.15 11.42 2.94
N GLN A 2 1.16 10.81 3.48
CA GLN A 2 2.55 11.11 3.16
C GLN A 2 3.18 9.97 2.41
N ALA A 3 4.10 10.28 1.48
CA ALA A 3 4.86 9.30 0.73
C ALA A 3 6.35 9.55 0.94
N THR A 4 7.09 8.50 1.27
CA THR A 4 8.53 8.55 1.49
C THR A 4 9.22 7.55 0.58
N ARG A 5 10.19 8.01 -0.22
CA ARG A 5 10.98 7.12 -1.06
C ARG A 5 11.99 6.38 -0.19
N LEU A 6 12.09 5.07 -0.41
CA LEU A 6 13.01 4.21 0.31
C LEU A 6 14.33 4.04 -0.45
N ALA A 7 15.23 3.19 0.08
CA ALA A 7 16.54 2.94 -0.54
C ALA A 7 16.41 2.39 -1.97
N ILE A 8 15.37 1.62 -2.24
CA ILE A 8 15.01 1.21 -3.60
C ILE A 8 14.05 2.27 -4.16
N PRO A 9 14.42 3.03 -5.22
CA PRO A 9 13.63 4.19 -5.65
C PRO A 9 12.21 3.87 -6.10
N ASP A 10 11.97 2.66 -6.58
CA ASP A 10 10.64 2.24 -7.04
C ASP A 10 9.72 1.81 -5.90
N VAL A 11 10.23 1.78 -4.67
CA VAL A 11 9.46 1.44 -3.48
C VAL A 11 9.22 2.70 -2.68
N VAL A 12 7.96 2.99 -2.37
CA VAL A 12 7.55 4.18 -1.65
C VAL A 12 6.74 3.77 -0.43
N LEU A 13 7.11 4.31 0.73
CA LEU A 13 6.36 4.15 1.97
C LEU A 13 5.25 5.19 2.04
N ILE A 14 4.01 4.74 2.21
CA ILE A 14 2.85 5.61 2.33
C ILE A 14 2.36 5.60 3.78
N GLU A 15 2.19 6.78 4.36
CA GLU A 15 1.70 6.94 5.71
C GLU A 15 0.40 7.75 5.68
N PRO A 16 -0.75 7.12 5.99
CA PRO A 16 -2.02 7.84 6.07
C PRO A 16 -2.08 8.71 7.31
N LYS A 17 -2.89 9.77 7.23
CA LYS A 17 -3.17 10.61 8.39
C LYS A 17 -4.21 9.92 9.27
N VAL A 18 -3.90 9.76 10.55
CA VAL A 18 -4.77 9.09 11.51
C VAL A 18 -5.46 10.13 12.40
N PHE A 19 -6.77 9.97 12.57
CA PHE A 19 -7.59 10.80 13.43
C PHE A 19 -8.05 9.97 14.63
N GLY A 20 -7.67 10.41 15.84
CA GLY A 20 -8.02 9.70 17.06
C GLY A 20 -8.99 10.48 17.93
N ASP A 21 -9.85 9.80 18.66
CA ASP A 21 -10.72 10.38 19.69
C ASP A 21 -10.97 9.37 20.81
N ALA A 22 -11.87 9.70 21.74
CA ALA A 22 -12.16 8.82 22.88
C ALA A 22 -12.77 7.47 22.51
N ARG A 23 -13.30 7.33 21.29
CA ARG A 23 -13.90 6.09 20.80
C ARG A 23 -12.92 5.19 20.06
N GLY A 24 -11.69 5.67 19.82
CA GLY A 24 -10.68 4.93 19.07
C GLY A 24 -10.00 5.81 18.03
N PHE A 25 -9.79 5.26 16.84
CA PHE A 25 -9.15 6.00 15.77
C PHE A 25 -9.86 5.77 14.44
N PHE A 26 -9.61 6.68 13.52
CA PHE A 26 -10.09 6.61 12.15
C PHE A 26 -8.99 7.09 11.22
N PHE A 27 -8.83 6.40 10.09
CA PHE A 27 -7.98 6.91 9.02
C PHE A 27 -8.52 6.43 7.67
N GLU A 28 -8.22 7.23 6.65
CA GLU A 28 -8.52 6.87 5.27
C GLU A 28 -7.39 6.01 4.74
N SER A 29 -7.65 4.72 4.56
CA SER A 29 -6.61 3.76 4.17
C SER A 29 -6.16 3.93 2.72
N PHE A 30 -7.06 4.38 1.84
CA PHE A 30 -6.73 4.67 0.45
C PHE A 30 -7.69 5.71 -0.13
N ASN A 31 -7.12 6.62 -0.89
CA ASN A 31 -7.85 7.59 -1.69
C ASN A 31 -7.04 7.82 -2.96
N GLN A 32 -7.65 7.58 -4.13
CA GLN A 32 -6.95 7.65 -5.39
C GLN A 32 -6.31 9.01 -5.66
N ASN A 33 -7.07 10.10 -5.40
CA ASN A 33 -6.56 11.45 -5.62
C ASN A 33 -5.42 11.79 -4.66
N ALA A 34 -5.57 11.46 -3.39
CA ALA A 34 -4.51 11.68 -2.39
C ALA A 34 -3.26 10.86 -2.71
N PHE A 35 -3.44 9.62 -3.15
CA PHE A 35 -2.35 8.74 -3.55
C PHE A 35 -1.60 9.32 -4.74
N ASN A 36 -2.31 9.71 -5.80
CA ASN A 36 -1.70 10.29 -6.99
C ASN A 36 -0.93 11.56 -6.65
N LYS A 37 -1.48 12.42 -5.80
CA LYS A 37 -0.85 13.66 -5.38
C LYS A 37 0.41 13.40 -4.55
N ALA A 38 0.36 12.44 -3.62
CA ALA A 38 1.48 12.15 -2.72
C ALA A 38 2.63 11.47 -3.43
N THR A 39 2.35 10.59 -4.40
CA THR A 39 3.38 9.82 -5.11
C THR A 39 3.80 10.44 -6.44
N GLY A 40 3.00 11.35 -6.98
CA GLY A 40 3.22 11.91 -8.32
C GLY A 40 2.90 10.92 -9.44
N LEU A 41 2.18 9.85 -9.14
CA LEU A 41 1.81 8.81 -10.10
C LEU A 41 0.34 8.93 -10.47
N ALA A 42 -0.01 8.39 -11.65
CA ALA A 42 -1.39 8.33 -12.13
C ALA A 42 -1.76 6.86 -12.39
N VAL A 43 -1.72 6.05 -11.34
CA VAL A 43 -1.97 4.61 -11.41
C VAL A 43 -3.37 4.32 -10.89
N ASN A 44 -4.14 3.54 -11.64
CA ASN A 44 -5.45 3.07 -11.21
C ASN A 44 -5.34 1.62 -10.71
N PHE A 45 -5.74 1.41 -9.47
CA PHE A 45 -5.79 0.06 -8.92
C PHE A 45 -7.16 -0.54 -9.19
N VAL A 46 -7.17 -1.70 -9.84
CA VAL A 46 -8.40 -2.32 -10.32
C VAL A 46 -8.72 -3.65 -9.65
N GLN A 47 -7.86 -4.09 -8.74
CA GLN A 47 -8.04 -5.35 -8.04
C GLN A 47 -7.51 -5.24 -6.62
N ASP A 48 -8.23 -5.83 -5.68
CA ASP A 48 -7.85 -5.90 -4.28
C ASP A 48 -7.84 -7.35 -3.83
N ASN A 49 -6.76 -7.75 -3.14
CA ASN A 49 -6.60 -9.09 -2.62
C ASN A 49 -6.20 -9.02 -1.14
N HIS A 50 -6.73 -9.93 -0.36
CA HIS A 50 -6.42 -10.02 1.05
C HIS A 50 -5.98 -11.45 1.36
N SER A 51 -4.86 -11.61 2.08
CA SER A 51 -4.37 -12.92 2.47
C SER A 51 -3.93 -12.92 3.92
N LYS A 52 -4.07 -14.08 4.56
CA LYS A 52 -3.54 -14.34 5.89
C LYS A 52 -2.83 -15.68 5.85
N SER A 53 -1.61 -15.72 6.34
CA SER A 53 -0.82 -16.94 6.39
C SER A 53 -0.58 -17.36 7.84
N ALA A 54 -0.57 -18.67 8.08
CA ALA A 54 -0.16 -19.22 9.35
C ALA A 54 1.32 -19.01 9.56
N ARG A 55 1.77 -19.17 10.81
CA ARG A 55 3.19 -19.07 11.15
C ARG A 55 4.01 -20.05 10.31
N ASN A 56 5.17 -19.61 9.84
CA ASN A 56 6.13 -20.39 9.06
C ASN A 56 5.68 -20.73 7.62
N VAL A 57 4.62 -20.10 7.13
CA VAL A 57 4.22 -20.24 5.72
C VAL A 57 5.03 -19.26 4.87
N LEU A 58 5.71 -19.78 3.87
CA LEU A 58 6.45 -18.99 2.90
C LEU A 58 5.62 -18.79 1.64
N ARG A 59 5.45 -17.55 1.21
CA ARG A 59 4.81 -17.17 -0.05
C ARG A 59 5.79 -16.33 -0.84
N GLY A 60 6.31 -16.85 -1.91
CA GLY A 60 7.27 -16.16 -2.75
C GLY A 60 8.13 -17.22 -3.42
N LEU A 61 9.09 -16.87 -4.25
CA LEU A 61 9.33 -15.53 -4.79
C LEU A 61 8.50 -15.37 -6.06
N HIS A 62 7.99 -14.16 -6.28
CA HIS A 62 7.15 -13.90 -7.45
C HIS A 62 7.70 -12.72 -8.25
N TYR A 63 7.65 -12.82 -9.59
CA TYR A 63 8.02 -11.71 -10.46
C TYR A 63 7.22 -11.79 -11.75
N GLN A 64 7.21 -10.70 -12.49
CA GLN A 64 6.47 -10.57 -13.74
C GLN A 64 7.38 -10.05 -14.84
N ILE A 65 7.29 -10.68 -16.01
CA ILE A 65 8.16 -10.36 -17.14
C ILE A 65 7.42 -9.52 -18.20
N GLN A 66 6.22 -9.97 -18.61
CA GLN A 66 5.52 -9.39 -19.75
C GLN A 66 4.57 -8.25 -19.38
N HIS A 67 3.90 -8.37 -18.26
CA HIS A 67 2.90 -7.40 -17.79
C HIS A 67 3.18 -7.02 -16.34
N PRO A 68 4.22 -6.19 -16.09
CA PRO A 68 4.52 -5.79 -14.73
C PRO A 68 3.37 -4.98 -14.13
N GLN A 69 3.09 -5.22 -12.86
CA GLN A 69 2.00 -4.58 -12.12
C GLN A 69 2.53 -3.60 -11.09
N GLY A 70 1.81 -2.51 -10.90
CA GLY A 70 1.95 -1.72 -9.69
C GLY A 70 1.26 -2.44 -8.53
N LYS A 71 1.86 -2.37 -7.35
CA LYS A 71 1.29 -2.98 -6.14
C LYS A 71 1.27 -1.99 -5.01
N LEU A 72 0.10 -1.88 -4.35
CA LEU A 72 -0.04 -1.18 -3.08
C LEU A 72 -0.30 -2.24 -2.00
N VAL A 73 0.63 -2.34 -1.07
CA VAL A 73 0.57 -3.37 -0.02
C VAL A 73 0.29 -2.69 1.31
N ARG A 74 -0.66 -3.25 2.06
CA ARG A 74 -0.99 -2.79 3.40
C ARG A 74 -0.93 -3.98 4.35
N VAL A 75 -0.23 -3.80 5.47
CA VAL A 75 -0.24 -4.79 6.54
C VAL A 75 -1.45 -4.52 7.42
N ALA A 76 -2.28 -5.55 7.60
CA ALA A 76 -3.45 -5.51 8.47
C ALA A 76 -3.30 -6.58 9.55
N ARG A 77 -3.90 -6.32 10.70
CA ARG A 77 -3.89 -7.28 11.81
C ARG A 77 -5.24 -7.97 11.92
#